data_8f72a7625f42711715944cb9aa4aae07
#
_entry.id   8f72a7625f42711715944cb9aa4aae07
#
_cell.length_a   1.000
_cell.length_b   1.000
_cell.length_c   1.000
_cell.angle_alpha   90.00
_cell.angle_beta   90.00
_cell.angle_gamma   90.00
#
_symmetry.space_group_name_H-M   'P 1'
#
loop_
_entity.id
_entity.type
_entity.pdbx_description
1 polymer ?
#
loop_
_entity_poly.entity_id
_entity_poly.type
_entity_poly.pdbx_seq_one_letter_code
_entity_poly.pdbx_strand_id
1 'polypeptide(L)'
;MEVEDSLFMTIFVLVFMSFLALFAVLGNGLVLGIIARFKELRTFPNILIANLALADFFNAFINTPVYLLYAVLKVKWFTGKTLAIISLSLLSLFTFVNVVSMLALLVNMFLAIKFDLKYFTWKTNKKAFKIVLVEWLVGFICAVLLCLNCDVDLQKEASVSTYRREVSDKGKPIAPVIISAFVVIAVVLSAMIFRSIQKKKRQVSFFLL
;
A
#
# COMPACT_ATOMS: atom_id res chain seq x y z
N MET A 1 -27.83 -1.21 26.37
CA MET A 1 -27.81 -0.48 25.09
C MET A 1 -26.41 -0.10 24.68
N GLU A 2 -25.67 0.79 25.40
CA GLU A 2 -24.26 1.15 24.99
C GLU A 2 -23.26 -0.01 24.93
N VAL A 3 -23.38 -1.02 25.80
CA VAL A 3 -22.48 -2.18 25.81
C VAL A 3 -22.79 -3.15 24.66
N GLU A 4 -24.07 -3.33 24.33
CA GLU A 4 -24.51 -4.19 23.21
C GLU A 4 -24.14 -3.54 21.87
N ASP A 5 -24.32 -2.23 21.72
CA ASP A 5 -23.90 -1.49 20.53
C ASP A 5 -22.38 -1.57 20.33
N SER A 6 -21.61 -1.50 21.42
CA SER A 6 -20.14 -1.67 21.39
C SER A 6 -19.72 -3.09 20.99
N LEU A 7 -20.41 -4.12 21.46
CA LEU A 7 -20.14 -5.52 21.11
C LEU A 7 -20.47 -5.81 19.65
N PHE A 8 -21.64 -5.33 19.18
CA PHE A 8 -22.04 -5.46 17.78
C PHE A 8 -21.03 -4.82 16.83
N MET A 9 -20.61 -3.59 17.12
CA MET A 9 -19.59 -2.90 16.31
C MET A 9 -18.25 -3.63 16.31
N THR A 10 -17.83 -4.18 17.44
CA THR A 10 -16.60 -4.97 17.54
C THR A 10 -16.67 -6.23 16.67
N ILE A 11 -17.76 -6.98 16.75
CA ILE A 11 -17.98 -8.18 15.93
C ILE A 11 -18.04 -7.81 14.45
N PHE A 12 -18.76 -6.74 14.09
CA PHE A 12 -18.88 -6.27 12.72
C PHE A 12 -17.51 -5.93 12.14
N VAL A 13 -16.68 -5.16 12.85
CA VAL A 13 -15.34 -4.79 12.42
C VAL A 13 -14.45 -6.03 12.27
N LEU A 14 -14.51 -6.97 13.23
CA LEU A 14 -13.76 -8.22 13.17
C LEU A 14 -14.09 -9.03 11.91
N VAL A 15 -15.36 -9.29 11.68
CA VAL A 15 -15.84 -10.09 10.55
C VAL A 15 -15.50 -9.40 9.23
N PHE A 16 -15.83 -8.11 9.13
CA PHE A 16 -15.62 -7.33 7.90
C PHE A 16 -14.15 -7.21 7.52
N MET A 17 -13.29 -6.84 8.48
CA MET A 17 -11.85 -6.73 8.23
C MET A 17 -11.19 -8.08 7.94
N SER A 18 -11.61 -9.16 8.63
CA SER A 18 -11.11 -10.51 8.35
C SER A 18 -11.49 -10.97 6.94
N PHE A 19 -12.71 -10.67 6.50
CA PHE A 19 -13.19 -10.96 5.17
C PHE A 19 -12.37 -10.20 4.11
N LEU A 20 -12.17 -8.88 4.29
CA LEU A 20 -11.35 -8.07 3.39
C LEU A 20 -9.89 -8.59 3.33
N ALA A 21 -9.31 -8.94 4.48
CA ALA A 21 -7.95 -9.48 4.53
C ALA A 21 -7.84 -10.81 3.77
N LEU A 22 -8.81 -11.71 3.95
CA LEU A 22 -8.85 -12.98 3.23
C LEU A 22 -8.88 -12.77 1.71
N PHE A 23 -9.75 -11.89 1.22
CA PHE A 23 -9.81 -11.57 -0.23
C PHE A 23 -8.54 -10.90 -0.72
N ALA A 24 -7.94 -10.01 0.07
CA ALA A 24 -6.67 -9.38 -0.29
C ALA A 24 -5.54 -10.41 -0.37
N VAL A 25 -5.43 -11.32 0.59
CA VAL A 25 -4.41 -12.39 0.59
C VAL A 25 -4.62 -13.35 -0.59
N LEU A 26 -5.86 -13.83 -0.80
CA LEU A 26 -6.15 -14.77 -1.88
C LEU A 26 -6.00 -14.12 -3.26
N GLY A 27 -6.55 -12.92 -3.46
CA GLY A 27 -6.50 -12.20 -4.73
C GLY A 27 -5.07 -11.84 -5.13
N ASN A 28 -4.32 -11.22 -4.23
CA ASN A 28 -2.94 -10.84 -4.49
C ASN A 28 -2.02 -12.06 -4.59
N GLY A 29 -2.24 -13.10 -3.76
CA GLY A 29 -1.55 -14.38 -3.85
C GLY A 29 -1.77 -15.07 -5.19
N LEU A 30 -3.00 -15.03 -5.73
CA LEU A 30 -3.32 -15.57 -7.06
C LEU A 30 -2.59 -14.80 -8.16
N VAL A 31 -2.58 -13.46 -8.13
CA VAL A 31 -1.83 -12.64 -9.09
C VAL A 31 -0.35 -12.99 -9.09
N LEU A 32 0.26 -13.10 -7.91
CA LEU A 32 1.65 -13.51 -7.75
C LEU A 32 1.90 -14.91 -8.29
N GLY A 33 1.03 -15.87 -7.96
CA GLY A 33 1.12 -17.25 -8.42
C GLY A 33 1.04 -17.37 -9.95
N ILE A 34 0.14 -16.64 -10.58
CA ILE A 34 -0.03 -16.63 -12.04
C ILE A 34 1.23 -16.05 -12.72
N ILE A 35 1.72 -14.89 -12.28
CA ILE A 35 2.91 -14.27 -12.87
C ILE A 35 4.17 -15.14 -12.63
N ALA A 36 4.26 -15.79 -11.47
CA ALA A 36 5.34 -16.70 -11.17
C ALA A 36 5.28 -17.99 -12.01
N ARG A 37 4.07 -18.51 -12.30
CA ARG A 37 3.87 -19.77 -13.03
C ARG A 37 4.13 -19.62 -14.53
N PHE A 38 3.68 -18.52 -15.15
CA PHE A 38 3.74 -18.31 -16.59
C PHE A 38 4.85 -17.31 -16.95
N LYS A 39 5.90 -17.79 -17.64
CA LYS A 39 7.07 -16.98 -18.02
C LYS A 39 6.71 -15.85 -18.98
N GLU A 40 5.72 -16.07 -19.84
CA GLU A 40 5.21 -15.10 -20.83
C GLU A 40 4.61 -13.87 -20.16
N LEU A 41 4.10 -14.02 -18.94
CA LEU A 41 3.55 -12.90 -18.14
C LEU A 41 4.62 -12.07 -17.43
N ARG A 42 5.89 -12.47 -17.43
CA ARG A 42 6.97 -11.73 -16.77
C ARG A 42 7.43 -10.54 -17.61
N THR A 43 6.52 -9.67 -17.95
CA THR A 43 6.76 -8.42 -18.69
C THR A 43 7.02 -7.26 -17.73
N PHE A 44 7.58 -6.16 -18.25
CA PHE A 44 7.85 -4.94 -17.46
C PHE A 44 6.62 -4.48 -16.63
N PRO A 45 5.41 -4.27 -17.21
CA PRO A 45 4.25 -3.85 -16.43
C PRO A 45 3.80 -4.91 -15.43
N ASN A 46 3.87 -6.19 -15.77
CA ASN A 46 3.43 -7.25 -14.87
C ASN A 46 4.39 -7.45 -13.69
N ILE A 47 5.68 -7.11 -13.83
CA ILE A 47 6.62 -7.05 -12.69
C ILE A 47 6.19 -5.95 -11.71
N LEU A 48 5.76 -4.78 -12.19
CA LEU A 48 5.24 -3.72 -11.32
C LEU A 48 3.91 -4.11 -10.66
N ILE A 49 3.02 -4.81 -11.39
CA ILE A 49 1.78 -5.36 -10.82
C ILE A 49 2.08 -6.42 -9.76
N ALA A 50 3.04 -7.31 -10.01
CA ALA A 50 3.47 -8.29 -9.02
C ALA A 50 4.05 -7.62 -7.77
N ASN A 51 4.80 -6.53 -7.92
CA ASN A 51 5.33 -5.78 -6.79
C ASN A 51 4.21 -5.15 -5.94
N LEU A 52 3.21 -4.53 -6.58
CA LEU A 52 2.03 -4.01 -5.90
C LEU A 52 1.28 -5.13 -5.16
N ALA A 53 1.01 -6.24 -5.85
CA ALA A 53 0.36 -7.40 -5.25
C ALA A 53 1.15 -8.01 -4.07
N LEU A 54 2.49 -7.97 -4.12
CA LEU A 54 3.35 -8.44 -3.03
C LEU A 54 3.22 -7.56 -1.79
N ALA A 55 3.21 -6.23 -1.97
CA ALA A 55 3.01 -5.29 -0.87
C ALA A 55 1.62 -5.43 -0.24
N ASP A 56 0.57 -5.56 -1.06
CA ASP A 56 -0.81 -5.77 -0.60
C ASP A 56 -0.97 -7.11 0.14
N PHE A 57 -0.37 -8.18 -0.39
CA PHE A 57 -0.39 -9.50 0.23
C PHE A 57 0.20 -9.45 1.64
N PHE A 58 1.41 -8.90 1.80
CA PHE A 58 2.05 -8.80 3.10
C PHE A 58 1.34 -7.84 4.05
N ASN A 59 0.79 -6.74 3.53
CA ASN A 59 0.01 -5.81 4.33
C ASN A 59 -1.25 -6.50 4.91
N ALA A 60 -1.98 -7.25 4.09
CA ALA A 60 -3.16 -7.98 4.52
C ALA A 60 -2.82 -9.17 5.44
N PHE A 61 -1.74 -9.90 5.15
CA PHE A 61 -1.34 -11.10 5.89
C PHE A 61 -0.71 -10.79 7.26
N ILE A 62 0.02 -9.69 7.38
CA ILE A 62 0.76 -9.33 8.61
C ILE A 62 0.02 -8.24 9.38
N ASN A 63 -0.24 -7.08 8.74
CA ASN A 63 -0.73 -5.91 9.46
C ASN A 63 -2.19 -6.03 9.87
N THR A 64 -3.05 -6.65 9.05
CA THR A 64 -4.47 -6.76 9.41
C THR A 64 -4.69 -7.65 10.63
N PRO A 65 -4.11 -8.87 10.75
CA PRO A 65 -4.20 -9.67 11.98
C PRO A 65 -3.64 -8.93 13.20
N VAL A 66 -2.49 -8.27 13.07
CA VAL A 66 -1.90 -7.49 14.16
C VAL A 66 -2.84 -6.37 14.60
N TYR A 67 -3.43 -5.64 13.64
CA TYR A 67 -4.41 -4.60 13.94
C TYR A 67 -5.66 -5.16 14.66
N LEU A 68 -6.20 -6.28 14.21
CA LEU A 68 -7.37 -6.91 14.83
C LEU A 68 -7.07 -7.36 16.26
N LEU A 69 -5.92 -7.98 16.50
CA LEU A 69 -5.50 -8.43 17.83
C LEU A 69 -5.27 -7.24 18.77
N TYR A 70 -4.64 -6.19 18.27
CA TYR A 70 -4.26 -5.02 19.09
C TYR A 70 -5.42 -4.04 19.29
N ALA A 71 -6.05 -3.58 18.21
CA ALA A 71 -7.02 -2.47 18.27
C ALA A 71 -8.44 -2.94 18.58
N VAL A 72 -8.82 -4.14 18.11
CA VAL A 72 -10.19 -4.64 18.22
C VAL A 72 -10.34 -5.58 19.40
N LEU A 73 -9.50 -6.61 19.51
CA LEU A 73 -9.58 -7.61 20.58
C LEU A 73 -8.84 -7.21 21.87
N LYS A 74 -8.01 -6.16 21.81
CA LYS A 74 -7.24 -5.63 22.96
C LYS A 74 -6.47 -6.73 23.73
N VAL A 75 -5.84 -7.65 22.99
CA VAL A 75 -5.14 -8.80 23.56
C VAL A 75 -3.88 -8.33 24.29
N LYS A 76 -3.84 -8.49 25.61
CA LYS A 76 -2.82 -7.91 26.50
C LYS A 76 -1.37 -8.33 26.17
N TRP A 77 -1.12 -9.56 25.77
CA TRP A 77 0.23 -10.03 25.43
C TRP A 77 0.75 -9.44 24.10
N PHE A 78 -0.13 -8.88 23.28
CA PHE A 78 0.18 -8.17 22.03
C PHE A 78 0.43 -6.66 22.24
N THR A 79 0.42 -6.18 23.48
CA THR A 79 0.50 -4.77 23.84
C THR A 79 1.91 -4.29 24.20
N GLY A 80 2.99 -5.04 23.87
CA GLY A 80 4.36 -4.61 24.12
C GLY A 80 4.80 -3.42 23.25
N LYS A 81 5.53 -2.46 23.85
CA LYS A 81 6.09 -1.27 23.15
C LYS A 81 6.85 -1.69 21.88
N THR A 82 7.71 -2.69 21.98
CA THR A 82 8.51 -3.18 20.85
C THR A 82 7.64 -3.70 19.70
N LEU A 83 6.61 -4.50 19.99
CA LEU A 83 5.73 -5.04 18.97
C LEU A 83 4.89 -3.95 18.30
N ALA A 84 4.44 -2.94 19.07
CA ALA A 84 3.72 -1.78 18.54
C ALA A 84 4.59 -0.97 17.57
N ILE A 85 5.87 -0.76 17.91
CA ILE A 85 6.82 -0.05 17.04
C ILE A 85 7.11 -0.86 15.77
N ILE A 86 7.37 -2.17 15.90
CA ILE A 86 7.64 -3.04 14.74
C ILE A 86 6.41 -3.08 13.80
N SER A 87 5.21 -3.27 14.34
CA SER A 87 3.99 -3.31 13.52
C SER A 87 3.72 -1.99 12.79
N LEU A 88 4.00 -0.85 13.44
CA LEU A 88 3.90 0.45 12.81
C LEU A 88 4.91 0.63 11.68
N SER A 89 6.14 0.18 11.90
CA SER A 89 7.20 0.28 10.91
C SER A 89 6.90 -0.61 9.69
N LEU A 90 6.38 -1.83 9.90
CA LEU A 90 5.94 -2.71 8.82
C LEU A 90 4.74 -2.14 8.06
N LEU A 91 3.76 -1.59 8.77
CA LEU A 91 2.62 -0.91 8.15
C LEU A 91 3.10 0.24 7.24
N SER A 92 4.03 1.05 7.74
CA SER A 92 4.61 2.16 6.98
C SER A 92 5.38 1.69 5.76
N LEU A 93 6.19 0.62 5.89
CA LEU A 93 6.92 0.01 4.78
C LEU A 93 5.97 -0.43 3.66
N PHE A 94 4.99 -1.27 3.99
CA PHE A 94 4.09 -1.82 2.96
C PHE A 94 3.19 -0.74 2.36
N THR A 95 2.72 0.22 3.16
CA THR A 95 1.93 1.36 2.66
C THR A 95 2.76 2.23 1.71
N PHE A 96 4.02 2.52 2.05
CA PHE A 96 4.92 3.28 1.18
C PHE A 96 5.14 2.56 -0.15
N VAL A 97 5.55 1.28 -0.11
CA VAL A 97 5.80 0.48 -1.32
C VAL A 97 4.53 0.41 -2.17
N ASN A 98 3.36 0.22 -1.57
CA ASN A 98 2.07 0.17 -2.26
C ASN A 98 1.78 1.48 -3.02
N VAL A 99 1.88 2.62 -2.34
CA VAL A 99 1.60 3.93 -2.95
C VAL A 99 2.59 4.23 -4.08
N VAL A 100 3.88 3.98 -3.89
CA VAL A 100 4.90 4.24 -4.91
C VAL A 100 4.76 3.28 -6.10
N SER A 101 4.45 2.01 -5.87
CA SER A 101 4.17 1.03 -6.94
C SER A 101 2.95 1.41 -7.76
N MET A 102 1.88 1.90 -7.12
CA MET A 102 0.70 2.42 -7.81
C MET A 102 1.07 3.61 -8.72
N LEU A 103 1.88 4.55 -8.22
CA LEU A 103 2.38 5.67 -9.04
C LEU A 103 3.27 5.20 -10.19
N ALA A 104 4.15 4.24 -9.96
CA ALA A 104 4.99 3.66 -11.01
C ALA A 104 4.15 3.03 -12.13
N LEU A 105 3.05 2.33 -11.78
CA LEU A 105 2.09 1.81 -12.75
C LEU A 105 1.39 2.92 -13.54
N LEU A 106 0.92 3.97 -12.88
CA LEU A 106 0.30 5.12 -13.56
C LEU A 106 1.27 5.81 -14.51
N VAL A 107 2.51 6.05 -14.08
CA VAL A 107 3.57 6.61 -14.93
C VAL A 107 3.85 5.67 -16.11
N ASN A 108 3.96 4.38 -15.88
CA ASN A 108 4.15 3.38 -16.94
C ASN A 108 3.02 3.43 -17.98
N MET A 109 1.76 3.49 -17.55
CA MET A 109 0.60 3.64 -18.45
C MET A 109 0.66 4.94 -19.25
N PHE A 110 0.99 6.06 -18.59
CA PHE A 110 1.13 7.36 -19.26
C PHE A 110 2.22 7.35 -20.33
N LEU A 111 3.40 6.80 -20.03
CA LEU A 111 4.53 6.68 -20.95
C LEU A 111 4.19 5.77 -22.15
N ALA A 112 3.49 4.67 -21.91
CA ALA A 112 3.04 3.75 -22.95
C ALA A 112 2.08 4.43 -23.95
N ILE A 113 1.19 5.29 -23.46
CA ILE A 113 0.22 5.99 -24.30
C ILE A 113 0.88 7.17 -25.06
N LYS A 114 1.81 7.88 -24.41
CA LYS A 114 2.39 9.12 -24.97
C LYS A 114 3.51 8.86 -25.96
N PHE A 115 4.35 7.85 -25.73
CA PHE A 115 5.61 7.66 -26.46
C PHE A 115 5.66 6.40 -27.35
N ASP A 116 4.55 5.69 -27.52
CA ASP A 116 4.39 4.52 -28.41
C ASP A 116 5.68 3.72 -28.70
N LEU A 117 6.32 3.94 -29.85
CA LEU A 117 7.51 3.20 -30.29
C LEU A 117 8.72 3.35 -29.36
N LYS A 118 8.98 4.56 -28.85
CA LYS A 118 10.10 4.79 -27.90
C LYS A 118 9.90 4.07 -26.57
N TYR A 119 8.66 3.90 -26.14
CA TYR A 119 8.36 3.16 -24.93
C TYR A 119 8.80 1.69 -25.05
N PHE A 120 8.57 1.03 -26.19
CA PHE A 120 8.92 -0.37 -26.39
C PHE A 120 10.43 -0.63 -26.38
N THR A 121 11.23 0.32 -26.86
CA THR A 121 12.71 0.21 -26.81
C THR A 121 13.27 0.49 -25.41
N TRP A 122 12.58 1.32 -24.62
CA TRP A 122 13.05 1.73 -23.29
C TRP A 122 12.71 0.72 -22.20
N LYS A 123 11.55 0.08 -22.25
CA LYS A 123 11.08 -0.86 -21.22
C LYS A 123 11.86 -2.17 -21.29
N THR A 124 12.50 -2.53 -20.20
CA THR A 124 13.15 -3.84 -20.01
C THR A 124 12.83 -4.39 -18.63
N ASN A 125 12.74 -5.71 -18.51
CA ASN A 125 12.48 -6.35 -17.20
C ASN A 125 13.56 -5.98 -16.17
N LYS A 126 14.84 -5.80 -16.59
CA LYS A 126 15.90 -5.35 -15.71
C LYS A 126 15.61 -3.98 -15.09
N LYS A 127 15.02 -3.05 -15.85
CA LYS A 127 14.61 -1.73 -15.32
C LYS A 127 13.45 -1.84 -14.35
N ALA A 128 12.46 -2.72 -14.62
CA ALA A 128 11.37 -2.97 -13.70
C ALA A 128 11.90 -3.47 -12.35
N PHE A 129 12.79 -4.47 -12.35
CA PHE A 129 13.41 -4.96 -11.11
C PHE A 129 14.23 -3.89 -10.37
N LYS A 130 14.94 -3.00 -11.10
CA LYS A 130 15.64 -1.88 -10.47
C LYS A 130 14.67 -0.91 -9.78
N ILE A 131 13.53 -0.59 -10.41
CA ILE A 131 12.48 0.26 -9.81
C ILE A 131 11.97 -0.40 -8.53
N VAL A 132 11.59 -1.66 -8.61
CA VAL A 132 11.12 -2.43 -7.44
C VAL A 132 12.15 -2.43 -6.31
N LEU A 133 13.42 -2.70 -6.63
CA LEU A 133 14.49 -2.71 -5.62
C LEU A 133 14.62 -1.35 -4.92
N VAL A 134 14.59 -0.26 -5.69
CA VAL A 134 14.67 1.10 -5.13
C VAL A 134 13.46 1.40 -4.25
N GLU A 135 12.25 1.02 -4.65
CA GLU A 135 11.02 1.20 -3.85
C GLU A 135 11.15 0.51 -2.48
N TRP A 136 11.60 -0.76 -2.45
CA TRP A 136 11.78 -1.50 -1.21
C TRP A 136 12.91 -0.93 -0.34
N LEU A 137 14.04 -0.53 -0.94
CA LEU A 137 15.15 0.07 -0.20
C LEU A 137 14.75 1.39 0.46
N VAL A 138 14.08 2.27 -0.29
CA VAL A 138 13.62 3.56 0.27
C VAL A 138 12.54 3.33 1.33
N GLY A 139 11.59 2.44 1.08
CA GLY A 139 10.55 2.08 2.05
C GLY A 139 11.14 1.51 3.34
N PHE A 140 12.15 0.65 3.24
CA PHE A 140 12.86 0.08 4.39
C PHE A 140 13.59 1.16 5.19
N ILE A 141 14.32 2.08 4.52
CA ILE A 141 14.99 3.21 5.18
C ILE A 141 13.96 4.07 5.92
N CYS A 142 12.83 4.41 5.28
CA CYS A 142 11.76 5.17 5.92
C CYS A 142 11.17 4.45 7.15
N ALA A 143 10.97 3.13 7.05
CA ALA A 143 10.46 2.32 8.15
C ALA A 143 11.44 2.27 9.33
N VAL A 144 12.74 2.13 9.08
CA VAL A 144 13.80 2.16 10.10
C VAL A 144 13.88 3.53 10.76
N LEU A 145 13.87 4.61 9.99
CA LEU A 145 13.88 5.97 10.53
C LEU A 145 12.64 6.21 11.42
N LEU A 146 11.49 5.70 11.03
CA LEU A 146 10.26 5.79 11.82
C LEU A 146 10.37 4.97 13.11
N CYS A 147 10.95 3.78 13.05
CA CYS A 147 11.23 2.93 14.21
C CYS A 147 12.14 3.61 15.23
N LEU A 148 13.20 4.29 14.76
CA LEU A 148 14.19 4.95 15.61
C LEU A 148 13.65 6.25 16.24
N ASN A 149 12.70 6.94 15.59
CA ASN A 149 12.15 8.21 16.03
C ASN A 149 10.74 8.09 16.65
N CYS A 150 10.20 6.89 16.80
CA CYS A 150 8.87 6.67 17.35
C CYS A 150 8.96 6.46 18.86
N ASP A 151 8.57 7.48 19.63
CA ASP A 151 8.27 7.31 21.04
C ASP A 151 6.81 6.89 21.21
N VAL A 152 6.64 5.71 21.80
CA VAL A 152 5.33 5.18 22.17
C VAL A 152 5.17 5.40 23.69
N ASP A 153 4.42 6.41 24.07
CA ASP A 153 4.05 6.63 25.46
C ASP A 153 3.01 5.62 25.90
N LEU A 154 3.36 4.91 26.98
CA LEU A 154 2.49 3.93 27.65
C LEU A 154 1.61 4.70 28.65
N GLN A 155 0.45 5.21 28.23
CA GLN A 155 -0.54 5.66 29.20
C GLN A 155 -1.16 4.44 29.89
N LYS A 156 -0.82 4.25 31.16
CA LYS A 156 -1.55 3.37 32.07
C LYS A 156 -2.90 4.01 32.39
N GLU A 157 -3.93 3.66 31.68
CA GLU A 157 -5.28 3.83 32.20
C GLU A 157 -5.51 2.76 33.29
N ALA A 158 -6.11 3.16 34.40
CA ALA A 158 -6.17 2.43 35.65
C ALA A 158 -6.82 1.02 35.63
N SER A 159 -7.38 0.57 34.51
CA SER A 159 -7.99 -0.75 34.37
C SER A 159 -7.58 -1.54 33.12
N VAL A 160 -7.05 -0.91 32.10
CA VAL A 160 -6.58 -1.57 30.86
C VAL A 160 -5.35 -0.80 30.38
N SER A 161 -4.19 -1.46 30.31
CA SER A 161 -3.00 -0.87 29.68
C SER A 161 -3.21 -0.76 28.17
N THR A 162 -3.86 0.30 27.74
CA THR A 162 -4.03 0.63 26.34
C THR A 162 -2.83 1.45 25.91
N TYR A 163 -2.03 0.92 24.97
CA TYR A 163 -0.95 1.69 24.38
C TYR A 163 -1.54 2.73 23.44
N ARG A 164 -1.66 3.97 23.90
CA ARG A 164 -2.01 5.08 23.03
C ARG A 164 -0.74 5.50 22.29
N ARG A 165 -0.75 5.32 20.98
CA ARG A 165 0.30 5.80 20.11
C ARG A 165 0.27 7.32 20.05
N GLU A 166 1.11 8.01 20.78
CA GLU A 166 1.41 9.39 20.54
C GLU A 166 2.69 9.50 19.70
N VAL A 167 2.50 9.76 18.41
CA VAL A 167 3.60 10.23 17.56
C VAL A 167 3.96 11.63 18.05
N SER A 168 5.25 11.92 18.25
CA SER A 168 5.73 13.24 18.63
C SER A 168 4.98 14.33 17.85
N ASP A 169 4.55 15.38 18.53
CA ASP A 169 3.76 16.47 17.93
C ASP A 169 4.40 17.08 16.68
N LYS A 170 5.73 17.03 16.58
CA LYS A 170 6.48 17.50 15.41
C LYS A 170 6.31 16.63 14.17
N GLY A 171 5.95 15.35 14.33
CA GLY A 171 5.76 14.41 13.22
C GLY A 171 4.30 14.23 12.77
N LYS A 172 3.33 14.63 13.58
CA LYS A 172 1.90 14.42 13.32
C LYS A 172 1.40 14.98 11.97
N PRO A 173 1.81 16.17 11.50
CA PRO A 173 1.32 16.70 10.22
C PRO A 173 2.04 16.14 8.99
N ILE A 174 3.22 15.51 9.14
CA ILE A 174 4.06 15.11 8.00
C ILE A 174 3.43 13.95 7.23
N ALA A 175 2.95 12.91 7.90
CA ALA A 175 2.36 11.74 7.25
C ALA A 175 1.11 12.08 6.42
N PRO A 176 0.08 12.80 6.93
CA PRO A 176 -1.07 13.18 6.12
C PRO A 176 -0.72 14.13 4.97
N VAL A 177 0.28 15.02 5.13
CA VAL A 177 0.76 15.89 4.04
C VAL A 177 1.40 15.06 2.93
N ILE A 178 2.26 14.09 3.27
CA ILE A 178 2.87 13.21 2.28
C ILE A 178 1.78 12.38 1.56
N ILE A 179 0.85 11.78 2.29
CA ILE A 179 -0.24 10.99 1.70
C ILE A 179 -1.09 11.85 0.77
N SER A 180 -1.47 13.06 1.19
CA SER A 180 -2.26 13.96 0.35
C SER A 180 -1.53 14.39 -0.93
N ALA A 181 -0.22 14.63 -0.85
CA ALA A 181 0.60 14.91 -2.03
C ALA A 181 0.60 13.74 -3.02
N PHE A 182 0.75 12.50 -2.54
CA PHE A 182 0.66 11.30 -3.40
C PHE A 182 -0.72 11.15 -4.06
N VAL A 183 -1.80 11.40 -3.32
CA VAL A 183 -3.17 11.36 -3.87
C VAL A 183 -3.34 12.41 -4.97
N VAL A 184 -2.87 13.63 -4.76
CA VAL A 184 -2.92 14.70 -5.77
C VAL A 184 -2.15 14.30 -7.03
N ILE A 185 -0.93 13.77 -6.87
CA ILE A 185 -0.11 13.29 -8.01
C ILE A 185 -0.85 12.18 -8.76
N ALA A 186 -1.43 11.21 -8.07
CA ALA A 186 -2.18 10.12 -8.69
C ALA A 186 -3.41 10.62 -9.46
N VAL A 187 -4.16 11.57 -8.93
CA VAL A 187 -5.30 12.20 -9.61
C VAL A 187 -4.86 12.95 -10.85
N VAL A 188 -3.80 13.76 -10.77
CA VAL A 188 -3.24 14.50 -11.91
C VAL A 188 -2.78 13.55 -13.01
N LEU A 189 -2.03 12.50 -12.67
CA LEU A 189 -1.59 11.49 -13.65
C LEU A 189 -2.77 10.76 -14.29
N SER A 190 -3.78 10.38 -13.53
CA SER A 190 -5.00 9.73 -14.04
C SER A 190 -5.74 10.65 -15.02
N ALA A 191 -5.87 11.93 -14.70
CA ALA A 191 -6.47 12.93 -15.61
C ALA A 191 -5.66 13.12 -16.89
N MET A 192 -4.32 13.12 -16.81
CA MET A 192 -3.43 13.21 -17.98
C MET A 192 -3.54 11.96 -18.86
N ILE A 193 -3.62 10.76 -18.27
CA ILE A 193 -3.84 9.49 -18.98
C ILE A 193 -5.18 9.56 -19.73
N PHE A 194 -6.25 9.93 -19.03
CA PHE A 194 -7.58 10.03 -19.61
C PHE A 194 -7.63 11.00 -20.81
N ARG A 195 -7.05 12.20 -20.66
CA ARG A 195 -6.95 13.18 -21.76
C ARG A 195 -6.15 12.62 -22.95
N SER A 196 -5.06 11.90 -22.70
CA SER A 196 -4.22 11.31 -23.74
C SER A 196 -4.97 10.20 -24.51
N ILE A 197 -5.75 9.37 -23.81
CA ILE A 197 -6.61 8.35 -24.43
C ILE A 197 -7.68 9.01 -25.31
N GLN A 198 -8.36 10.03 -24.81
CA GLN A 198 -9.39 10.75 -25.56
C GLN A 198 -8.82 11.40 -26.83
N LYS A 199 -7.62 12.00 -26.74
CA LYS A 199 -6.93 12.58 -27.90
C LYS A 199 -6.63 11.52 -28.96
N LYS A 200 -6.08 10.37 -28.56
CA LYS A 200 -5.81 9.24 -29.51
C LYS A 200 -7.09 8.70 -30.14
N LYS A 201 -8.14 8.52 -29.34
CA LYS A 201 -9.45 8.06 -29.87
C LYS A 201 -10.00 9.01 -30.94
N ARG A 202 -9.93 10.32 -30.72
CA ARG A 202 -10.35 11.31 -31.73
C ARG A 202 -9.51 11.26 -33.01
N GLN A 203 -8.19 11.07 -32.90
CA GLN A 203 -7.32 10.93 -34.06
C GLN A 203 -7.67 9.70 -34.89
N VAL A 204 -7.85 8.55 -34.27
CA VAL A 204 -8.24 7.30 -34.96
C VAL A 204 -9.62 7.45 -35.64
N SER A 205 -10.60 8.07 -34.96
CA SER A 205 -11.92 8.32 -35.55
C SER A 205 -11.85 9.24 -36.78
N PHE A 206 -10.95 10.21 -36.77
CA PHE A 206 -10.76 11.12 -37.92
C PHE A 206 -10.12 10.44 -39.14
N PHE A 207 -9.28 9.41 -38.93
CA PHE A 207 -8.65 8.62 -40.01
C PHE A 207 -9.56 7.53 -40.57
N LEU A 208 -10.67 7.20 -39.93
CA LEU A 208 -11.63 6.19 -40.35
C LEU A 208 -12.86 6.78 -41.07
N LEU A 209 -12.96 8.13 -41.15
CA LEU A 209 -13.94 8.90 -41.95
C LEU A 209 -13.29 9.40 -43.23
#